data_d46f47007dac16e91475ebbb8b021e24
#
_entry.id   d46f47007dac16e91475ebbb8b021e24
#
_cell.length_a   1.000
_cell.length_b   1.000
_cell.length_c   1.000
_cell.angle_alpha   90.00
_cell.angle_beta   90.00
_cell.angle_gamma   90.00
#
_symmetry.space_group_name_H-M   'P 1'
#
loop_
_entity.id
_entity.type
_entity.pdbx_description
1 polymer ?
#
loop_
_entity_poly.entity_id
_entity_poly.type
_entity_poly.pdbx_seq_one_letter_code
_entity_poly.pdbx_strand_id
1 'polypeptide(L)'
;MAAGMAGVGYSLRAPDPRVAASTPSDPHPRKAAVSTKLVIVESPNKVRSIAGYLGPDFDVEASVGHIRDLAQPSELPAAQKKGPYGKFAVDVEDGFKPYYVINPDKRKTVAQLKRALKNADELYLATDDDREGEAIAWHLKEVLKPTVPVRRMTFTEITKEAVTRALGATRDIDTDRVDAQETRRILDRLVGYEISPVLWRKVRAGLSAGRVQSVATRLVVERERERMAFVAAGYWGVEARLAAGVDGAGAAGADAADGVAGTAGADAVTGPAGADATAGAAGAAGPDGAAGTPFTARLTSLDGRRV
;
A
#
# COMPACT_ATOMS: atom_id res chain seq x y z
N MET A 1 13.85 4.61 98.04
CA MET A 1 12.49 4.14 98.14
C MET A 1 12.23 3.14 97.07
N ALA A 2 11.90 1.92 97.45
CA ALA A 2 11.70 0.75 96.62
C ALA A 2 10.33 0.75 95.93
N ALA A 3 10.21 0.32 94.74
CA ALA A 3 9.02 -0.19 94.06
C ALA A 3 9.44 -1.11 92.96
N GLY A 4 9.30 -2.30 92.95
CA GLY A 4 8.28 -3.26 92.95
C GLY A 4 8.18 -3.82 91.53
N MET A 5 9.00 -4.85 91.18
CA MET A 5 8.89 -5.60 89.90
C MET A 5 7.80 -6.66 90.05
N ALA A 6 6.72 -6.53 89.27
CA ALA A 6 5.70 -7.57 89.11
C ALA A 6 6.05 -8.43 87.89
N GLY A 7 6.40 -9.69 88.10
CA GLY A 7 6.69 -10.67 87.05
C GLY A 7 5.37 -11.14 86.39
N VAL A 8 5.31 -11.09 85.03
CA VAL A 8 4.25 -11.69 84.29
C VAL A 8 4.76 -13.04 83.71
N GLY A 9 4.21 -14.12 84.29
CA GLY A 9 4.49 -15.50 83.87
C GLY A 9 3.74 -15.82 82.59
N TYR A 10 4.49 -16.16 81.56
CA TYR A 10 3.93 -16.74 80.32
C TYR A 10 3.87 -18.25 80.42
N SER A 11 2.64 -18.73 80.45
CA SER A 11 2.33 -20.16 80.34
C SER A 11 2.31 -20.58 78.92
N LEU A 12 3.27 -21.41 78.51
CA LEU A 12 3.33 -22.04 77.18
C LEU A 12 2.27 -23.17 77.15
N ARG A 13 1.17 -22.92 76.46
CA ARG A 13 0.15 -23.93 76.16
C ARG A 13 0.58 -24.70 74.92
N ALA A 14 0.73 -26.03 75.04
CA ALA A 14 1.02 -26.93 73.93
C ALA A 14 -0.03 -26.87 72.82
N PRO A 15 0.32 -26.96 71.53
CA PRO A 15 -0.63 -26.88 70.44
C PRO A 15 -1.47 -28.16 70.38
N ASP A 16 -2.78 -27.98 70.15
CA ASP A 16 -3.80 -29.04 69.96
C ASP A 16 -3.49 -29.83 68.64
N PRO A 17 -3.37 -31.15 68.68
CA PRO A 17 -2.99 -31.96 67.51
C PRO A 17 -4.13 -32.17 66.48
N ARG A 18 -5.22 -31.41 66.56
CA ARG A 18 -6.38 -31.55 65.66
C ARG A 18 -6.53 -30.44 64.60
N VAL A 19 -5.58 -29.55 64.46
CA VAL A 19 -5.60 -28.63 63.33
C VAL A 19 -4.93 -29.35 62.12
N ALA A 20 -5.77 -30.04 61.36
CA ALA A 20 -5.35 -30.57 60.04
C ALA A 20 -4.85 -29.42 59.17
N ALA A 21 -3.61 -29.53 58.71
CA ALA A 21 -3.04 -28.64 57.70
C ALA A 21 -3.91 -28.69 56.45
N SER A 22 -4.64 -27.62 56.17
CA SER A 22 -5.21 -27.39 54.85
C SER A 22 -4.08 -27.12 53.91
N THR A 23 -3.78 -28.08 53.05
CA THR A 23 -2.92 -27.90 51.86
C THR A 23 -3.43 -26.69 51.07
N PRO A 24 -2.57 -25.74 50.69
CA PRO A 24 -2.98 -24.69 49.76
C PRO A 24 -3.42 -25.38 48.47
N SER A 25 -4.67 -25.19 48.09
CA SER A 25 -5.18 -25.57 46.78
C SER A 25 -4.28 -24.92 45.74
N ASP A 26 -3.67 -25.72 44.87
CA ASP A 26 -2.94 -25.29 43.69
C ASP A 26 -3.71 -24.16 42.98
N PRO A 27 -3.06 -23.04 42.71
CA PRO A 27 -3.68 -22.04 41.84
C PRO A 27 -3.88 -22.73 40.47
N HIS A 28 -5.13 -22.79 40.04
CA HIS A 28 -5.47 -23.19 38.68
C HIS A 28 -4.44 -22.59 37.73
N PRO A 29 -3.91 -23.38 36.77
CA PRO A 29 -2.98 -22.83 35.78
C PRO A 29 -3.71 -21.66 35.13
N ARG A 30 -3.18 -20.43 35.33
CA ARG A 30 -3.63 -19.27 34.57
C ARG A 30 -3.48 -19.68 33.11
N LYS A 31 -4.61 -19.78 32.38
CA LYS A 31 -4.60 -19.88 30.93
C LYS A 31 -3.55 -18.90 30.47
N ALA A 32 -2.49 -19.39 29.85
CA ALA A 32 -1.48 -18.53 29.24
C ALA A 32 -2.25 -17.51 28.42
N ALA A 33 -2.13 -16.24 28.75
CA ALA A 33 -2.78 -15.18 27.99
C ALA A 33 -2.26 -15.34 26.56
N VAL A 34 -3.16 -15.68 25.65
CA VAL A 34 -2.80 -15.75 24.23
C VAL A 34 -2.37 -14.34 23.88
N SER A 35 -1.09 -14.17 23.52
CA SER A 35 -0.56 -12.89 23.09
C SER A 35 -1.34 -12.45 21.85
N THR A 36 -2.05 -11.35 21.97
CA THR A 36 -2.87 -10.83 20.87
C THR A 36 -2.08 -9.77 20.12
N LYS A 37 -1.91 -9.96 18.82
CA LYS A 37 -1.20 -9.04 17.93
C LYS A 37 -2.20 -8.23 17.12
N LEU A 38 -2.15 -6.91 17.25
CA LEU A 38 -3.01 -6.04 16.45
C LEU A 38 -2.34 -5.72 15.12
N VAL A 39 -3.02 -5.96 14.03
CA VAL A 39 -2.60 -5.59 12.66
C VAL A 39 -3.55 -4.52 12.15
N ILE A 40 -3.02 -3.37 11.76
CA ILE A 40 -3.83 -2.30 11.18
C ILE A 40 -3.50 -2.19 9.69
N VAL A 41 -4.52 -2.42 8.85
CA VAL A 41 -4.47 -2.24 7.40
C VAL A 41 -5.15 -0.93 7.00
N GLU A 42 -4.92 -0.44 5.78
CA GLU A 42 -5.52 0.82 5.32
C GLU A 42 -6.98 0.65 4.85
N SER A 43 -7.37 -0.53 4.33
CA SER A 43 -8.67 -0.76 3.71
C SER A 43 -9.43 -1.91 4.36
N PRO A 44 -10.75 -1.75 4.61
CA PRO A 44 -11.60 -2.83 5.14
C PRO A 44 -11.63 -4.07 4.25
N ASN A 45 -11.45 -3.89 2.94
CA ASN A 45 -11.45 -5.00 1.98
C ASN A 45 -10.27 -5.97 2.20
N LYS A 46 -9.18 -5.48 2.78
CA LYS A 46 -7.98 -6.29 3.08
C LYS A 46 -8.10 -7.09 4.38
N VAL A 47 -8.96 -6.66 5.31
CA VAL A 47 -9.08 -7.24 6.66
C VAL A 47 -9.35 -8.74 6.61
N ARG A 48 -10.40 -9.15 5.87
CA ARG A 48 -10.84 -10.55 5.84
C ARG A 48 -9.77 -11.51 5.31
N SER A 49 -9.10 -11.12 4.23
CA SER A 49 -8.07 -11.95 3.61
C SER A 49 -6.84 -12.06 4.50
N ILE A 50 -6.37 -10.95 5.05
CA ILE A 50 -5.18 -10.91 5.90
C ILE A 50 -5.42 -11.66 7.22
N ALA A 51 -6.58 -11.48 7.86
CA ALA A 51 -6.96 -12.23 9.06
C ALA A 51 -6.98 -13.74 8.79
N GLY A 52 -7.50 -14.18 7.63
CA GLY A 52 -7.51 -15.58 7.24
C GLY A 52 -6.10 -16.17 7.02
N TYR A 53 -5.13 -15.35 6.62
CA TYR A 53 -3.75 -15.79 6.41
C TYR A 53 -2.91 -15.81 7.70
N LEU A 54 -3.14 -14.86 8.61
CA LEU A 54 -2.37 -14.71 9.84
C LEU A 54 -2.84 -15.64 10.97
N GLY A 55 -4.12 -15.99 10.99
CA GLY A 55 -4.69 -16.89 12.00
C GLY A 55 -5.20 -16.19 13.27
N PRO A 56 -5.63 -16.98 14.29
CA PRO A 56 -6.41 -16.49 15.43
C PRO A 56 -5.65 -15.63 16.43
N ASP A 57 -4.32 -15.64 16.41
CA ASP A 57 -3.49 -14.83 17.33
C ASP A 57 -3.43 -13.35 16.90
N PHE A 58 -3.98 -13.03 15.74
CA PHE A 58 -3.96 -11.70 15.16
C PHE A 58 -5.36 -11.09 15.09
N ASP A 59 -5.51 -9.91 15.67
CA ASP A 59 -6.67 -9.04 15.50
C ASP A 59 -6.38 -8.08 14.34
N VAL A 60 -7.18 -8.12 13.27
CA VAL A 60 -6.95 -7.33 12.06
C VAL A 60 -8.03 -6.27 11.92
N GLU A 61 -7.63 -5.02 11.98
CA GLU A 61 -8.49 -3.84 11.90
C GLU A 61 -8.12 -2.93 10.72
N ALA A 62 -9.04 -2.07 10.30
CA ALA A 62 -8.79 -1.12 9.22
C ALA A 62 -8.83 0.34 9.71
N SER A 63 -7.88 1.16 9.24
CA SER A 63 -7.88 2.61 9.44
C SER A 63 -8.86 3.34 8.51
N VAL A 64 -9.25 2.69 7.41
CA VAL A 64 -10.07 3.30 6.34
C VAL A 64 -9.37 4.54 5.74
N GLY A 65 -8.10 4.37 5.36
CA GLY A 65 -7.23 5.44 4.84
C GLY A 65 -6.66 6.35 5.94
N HIS A 66 -6.36 7.60 5.59
CA HIS A 66 -5.82 8.57 6.54
C HIS A 66 -6.80 8.90 7.66
N ILE A 67 -6.33 8.89 8.92
CA ILE A 67 -7.13 9.22 10.11
C ILE A 67 -7.02 10.68 10.52
N ARG A 68 -5.98 11.39 10.04
CA ARG A 68 -5.77 12.83 10.25
C ARG A 68 -5.29 13.49 8.97
N ASP A 69 -5.52 14.78 8.84
CA ASP A 69 -5.06 15.60 7.72
C ASP A 69 -4.73 17.02 8.22
N LEU A 70 -4.15 17.85 7.34
CA LEU A 70 -3.95 19.27 7.60
C LEU A 70 -5.29 19.93 7.95
N ALA A 71 -5.35 20.65 9.05
CA ALA A 71 -6.55 21.38 9.46
C ALA A 71 -7.07 22.28 8.35
N GLN A 72 -8.37 22.48 8.28
CA GLN A 72 -8.89 23.62 7.53
C GLN A 72 -8.62 24.90 8.35
N PRO A 73 -8.39 26.07 7.71
CA PRO A 73 -8.19 27.31 8.43
C PRO A 73 -9.35 27.65 9.40
N SER A 74 -10.57 27.21 9.07
CA SER A 74 -11.75 27.33 9.93
C SER A 74 -11.69 26.48 11.19
N GLU A 75 -10.98 25.37 11.18
CA GLU A 75 -10.85 24.41 12.29
C GLU A 75 -9.73 24.76 13.26
N LEU A 76 -8.84 25.68 12.86
CA LEU A 76 -7.75 26.12 13.73
C LEU A 76 -8.29 26.80 15.00
N PRO A 77 -7.67 26.59 16.17
CA PRO A 77 -7.94 27.37 17.38
C PRO A 77 -7.73 28.86 17.13
N ALA A 78 -8.46 29.72 17.84
CA ALA A 78 -8.42 31.17 17.64
C ALA A 78 -6.99 31.77 17.74
N ALA A 79 -6.16 31.22 18.61
CA ALA A 79 -4.75 31.61 18.76
C ALA A 79 -3.93 31.26 17.51
N GLN A 80 -4.18 30.09 16.92
CA GLN A 80 -3.46 29.62 15.73
C GLN A 80 -3.93 30.31 14.45
N LYS A 81 -5.21 30.72 14.38
CA LYS A 81 -5.75 31.50 13.24
C LYS A 81 -5.05 32.86 13.05
N LYS A 82 -4.62 33.47 14.14
CA LYS A 82 -3.90 34.75 14.12
C LYS A 82 -2.39 34.61 14.01
N GLY A 83 -1.89 33.37 14.16
CA GLY A 83 -0.48 33.02 14.10
C GLY A 83 -0.04 32.53 12.72
N PRO A 84 1.15 31.91 12.64
CA PRO A 84 1.76 31.48 11.38
C PRO A 84 0.97 30.40 10.63
N TYR A 85 0.11 29.66 11.31
CA TYR A 85 -0.76 28.63 10.70
C TYR A 85 -1.99 29.18 9.99
N GLY A 86 -2.33 30.48 10.18
CA GLY A 86 -3.67 31.02 9.88
C GLY A 86 -4.18 30.81 8.46
N LYS A 87 -3.33 30.88 7.45
CA LYS A 87 -3.74 30.80 6.05
C LYS A 87 -3.79 29.35 5.53
N PHE A 88 -2.80 28.55 5.86
CA PHE A 88 -2.58 27.25 5.22
C PHE A 88 -2.72 26.04 6.17
N ALA A 89 -2.81 26.29 7.48
CA ALA A 89 -2.57 25.29 8.53
C ALA A 89 -1.14 24.69 8.45
N VAL A 90 -0.21 25.47 7.91
CA VAL A 90 1.21 25.18 7.78
C VAL A 90 1.98 26.42 8.17
N ASP A 91 2.99 26.30 9.02
CA ASP A 91 3.90 27.38 9.37
C ASP A 91 4.99 27.48 8.30
N VAL A 92 4.85 28.43 7.38
CA VAL A 92 5.78 28.60 6.26
C VAL A 92 7.10 29.25 6.68
N GLU A 93 7.15 29.90 7.84
CA GLU A 93 8.33 30.59 8.37
C GLU A 93 9.21 29.65 9.23
N ASP A 94 8.63 28.59 9.77
CA ASP A 94 9.34 27.63 10.63
C ASP A 94 9.29 26.22 10.02
N GLY A 95 10.08 25.99 8.96
CA GLY A 95 10.30 24.69 8.37
C GLY A 95 9.05 24.00 7.81
N PHE A 96 8.04 24.77 7.42
CA PHE A 96 6.77 24.25 6.87
C PHE A 96 6.03 23.31 7.83
N LYS A 97 6.10 23.54 9.12
CA LYS A 97 5.45 22.68 10.13
C LYS A 97 3.94 22.59 9.91
N PRO A 98 3.40 21.37 9.72
CA PRO A 98 1.97 21.18 9.50
C PRO A 98 1.17 21.22 10.82
N TYR A 99 -0.05 21.70 10.77
CA TYR A 99 -1.01 21.58 11.84
C TYR A 99 -2.03 20.50 11.50
N TYR A 100 -1.87 19.31 12.09
CA TYR A 100 -2.73 18.16 11.84
C TYR A 100 -3.91 18.09 12.80
N VAL A 101 -5.06 17.67 12.27
CA VAL A 101 -6.27 17.36 13.04
C VAL A 101 -6.80 15.98 12.68
N ILE A 102 -7.43 15.29 13.63
CA ILE A 102 -8.14 14.05 13.35
C ILE A 102 -9.42 14.41 12.60
N ASN A 103 -9.62 13.82 11.44
CA ASN A 103 -10.82 14.00 10.65
C ASN A 103 -12.07 13.63 11.47
N PRO A 104 -13.12 14.46 11.50
CA PRO A 104 -14.31 14.22 12.33
C PRO A 104 -14.97 12.86 12.06
N ASP A 105 -15.03 12.42 10.81
CA ASP A 105 -15.55 11.13 10.37
C ASP A 105 -14.69 9.93 10.85
N LYS A 106 -13.42 10.15 11.15
CA LYS A 106 -12.47 9.12 11.62
C LYS A 106 -12.41 8.95 13.13
N ARG A 107 -13.08 9.80 13.90
CA ARG A 107 -13.05 9.73 15.38
C ARG A 107 -13.54 8.39 15.91
N LYS A 108 -14.56 7.79 15.27
CA LYS A 108 -15.08 6.47 15.65
C LYS A 108 -14.05 5.38 15.38
N THR A 109 -13.44 5.39 14.19
CA THR A 109 -12.37 4.47 13.81
C THR A 109 -11.18 4.56 14.76
N VAL A 110 -10.70 5.77 15.07
CA VAL A 110 -9.62 5.99 16.04
C VAL A 110 -9.98 5.44 17.42
N ALA A 111 -11.22 5.65 17.88
CA ALA A 111 -11.68 5.12 19.17
C ALA A 111 -11.73 3.58 19.16
N GLN A 112 -12.10 2.94 18.05
CA GLN A 112 -12.09 1.49 17.87
C GLN A 112 -10.66 0.96 17.91
N LEU A 113 -9.75 1.53 17.11
CA LEU A 113 -8.35 1.13 17.08
C LEU A 113 -7.65 1.30 18.45
N LYS A 114 -7.96 2.38 19.19
CA LYS A 114 -7.46 2.56 20.56
C LYS A 114 -7.97 1.48 21.53
N ARG A 115 -9.20 0.97 21.33
CA ARG A 115 -9.74 -0.13 22.15
C ARG A 115 -9.05 -1.45 21.81
N ALA A 116 -8.89 -1.76 20.51
CA ALA A 116 -8.18 -2.95 20.08
C ALA A 116 -6.72 -2.94 20.59
N LEU A 117 -6.03 -1.80 20.49
CA LEU A 117 -4.66 -1.65 20.95
C LEU A 117 -4.45 -1.90 22.44
N LYS A 118 -5.46 -1.61 23.30
CA LYS A 118 -5.36 -1.86 24.74
C LYS A 118 -5.24 -3.35 25.09
N ASN A 119 -5.70 -4.22 24.20
CA ASN A 119 -5.68 -5.66 24.39
C ASN A 119 -4.55 -6.34 23.61
N ALA A 120 -3.73 -5.57 22.93
CA ALA A 120 -2.65 -6.07 22.10
C ALA A 120 -1.29 -5.97 22.79
N ASP A 121 -0.45 -6.96 22.57
CA ASP A 121 0.93 -7.01 23.08
C ASP A 121 1.93 -6.48 22.04
N GLU A 122 1.55 -6.47 20.75
CA GLU A 122 2.33 -5.93 19.64
C GLU A 122 1.39 -5.24 18.63
N LEU A 123 1.90 -4.22 17.96
CA LEU A 123 1.20 -3.51 16.88
C LEU A 123 1.95 -3.64 15.56
N TYR A 124 1.25 -4.16 14.55
CA TYR A 124 1.73 -4.23 13.18
C TYR A 124 0.99 -3.21 12.31
N LEU A 125 1.73 -2.35 11.64
CA LEU A 125 1.20 -1.37 10.69
C LEU A 125 1.40 -1.94 9.27
N ALA A 126 0.31 -2.47 8.70
CA ALA A 126 0.30 -3.24 7.45
C ALA A 126 -0.41 -2.46 6.32
N THR A 127 -0.04 -1.21 6.16
CA THR A 127 -0.47 -0.34 5.05
C THR A 127 0.40 -0.58 3.81
N ASP A 128 -0.02 -0.11 2.65
CA ASP A 128 0.67 -0.34 1.37
C ASP A 128 2.15 0.09 1.40
N ASP A 129 2.96 -0.55 0.54
CA ASP A 129 4.40 -0.26 0.46
C ASP A 129 4.67 0.90 -0.50
N ASP A 130 4.05 2.03 -0.20
CA ASP A 130 4.30 3.30 -0.84
C ASP A 130 4.39 4.44 0.18
N ARG A 131 4.67 5.66 -0.26
CA ARG A 131 4.77 6.82 0.65
C ARG A 131 3.44 7.20 1.30
N GLU A 132 2.29 6.94 0.65
CA GLU A 132 0.97 7.18 1.24
C GLU A 132 0.71 6.19 2.39
N GLY A 133 0.99 4.89 2.17
CA GLY A 133 0.88 3.87 3.21
C GLY A 133 1.85 4.10 4.36
N GLU A 134 3.07 4.58 4.09
CA GLU A 134 4.05 4.94 5.13
C GLU A 134 3.57 6.11 5.99
N ALA A 135 3.00 7.14 5.37
CA ALA A 135 2.41 8.26 6.08
C ALA A 135 1.18 7.86 6.90
N ILE A 136 0.32 6.97 6.38
CA ILE A 136 -0.81 6.42 7.14
C ILE A 136 -0.29 5.69 8.40
N ALA A 137 0.74 4.84 8.26
CA ALA A 137 1.36 4.13 9.37
C ALA A 137 1.92 5.10 10.42
N TRP A 138 2.63 6.13 9.99
CA TRP A 138 3.15 7.17 10.87
C TRP A 138 2.03 7.94 11.59
N HIS A 139 0.98 8.36 10.87
CA HIS A 139 -0.17 9.03 11.46
C HIS A 139 -0.89 8.16 12.49
N LEU A 140 -1.00 6.85 12.23
CA LEU A 140 -1.56 5.90 13.19
C LEU A 140 -0.72 5.84 14.46
N LYS A 141 0.60 5.70 14.34
CA LYS A 141 1.54 5.69 15.48
C LYS A 141 1.40 6.96 16.33
N GLU A 142 1.37 8.13 15.68
CA GLU A 142 1.26 9.44 16.34
C GLU A 142 -0.07 9.63 17.10
N VAL A 143 -1.19 9.15 16.53
CA VAL A 143 -2.53 9.33 17.11
C VAL A 143 -2.84 8.28 18.18
N LEU A 144 -2.43 7.04 17.94
CA LEU A 144 -2.71 5.93 18.87
C LEU A 144 -1.77 5.95 20.06
N LYS A 145 -0.53 6.44 19.90
CA LYS A 145 0.53 6.51 20.92
C LYS A 145 0.71 5.15 21.62
N PRO A 146 1.05 4.10 20.86
CA PRO A 146 1.19 2.75 21.41
C PRO A 146 2.30 2.69 22.46
N THR A 147 2.06 1.93 23.52
CA THR A 147 3.07 1.59 24.54
C THR A 147 3.68 0.22 24.31
N VAL A 148 3.17 -0.51 23.33
CA VAL A 148 3.65 -1.83 22.88
C VAL A 148 4.61 -1.66 21.70
N PRO A 149 5.44 -2.68 21.40
CA PRO A 149 6.30 -2.67 20.21
C PRO A 149 5.49 -2.43 18.94
N VAL A 150 5.99 -1.55 18.07
CA VAL A 150 5.40 -1.20 16.78
C VAL A 150 6.30 -1.71 15.67
N ARG A 151 5.72 -2.42 14.71
CA ARG A 151 6.41 -2.97 13.57
C ARG A 151 5.72 -2.57 12.28
N ARG A 152 6.50 -2.15 11.29
CA ARG A 152 6.02 -1.88 9.94
C ARG A 152 6.10 -3.17 9.13
N MET A 153 4.96 -3.59 8.55
CA MET A 153 4.82 -4.78 7.73
C MET A 153 4.39 -4.36 6.32
N THR A 154 5.18 -4.70 5.30
CA THR A 154 4.92 -4.31 3.91
C THR A 154 4.84 -5.52 3.00
N PHE A 155 3.87 -5.50 2.07
CA PHE A 155 3.70 -6.51 1.04
C PHE A 155 3.11 -5.86 -0.21
N THR A 156 3.50 -6.36 -1.37
CA THR A 156 3.06 -5.83 -2.67
C THR A 156 1.82 -6.55 -3.21
N GLU A 157 1.52 -7.72 -2.67
CA GLU A 157 0.36 -8.55 -3.06
C GLU A 157 -0.29 -9.18 -1.82
N ILE A 158 -1.60 -9.45 -1.91
CA ILE A 158 -2.36 -10.04 -0.80
C ILE A 158 -2.49 -11.54 -1.04
N THR A 159 -1.35 -12.25 -0.96
CA THR A 159 -1.28 -13.70 -0.97
C THR A 159 -0.81 -14.20 0.40
N LYS A 160 -1.12 -15.44 0.74
CA LYS A 160 -0.71 -16.04 2.02
C LYS A 160 0.82 -16.03 2.18
N GLU A 161 1.51 -16.36 1.11
CA GLU A 161 2.98 -16.41 1.04
C GLU A 161 3.60 -15.03 1.26
N ALA A 162 3.06 -13.99 0.60
CA ALA A 162 3.55 -12.62 0.73
C ALA A 162 3.31 -12.07 2.14
N VAL A 163 2.11 -12.26 2.70
CA VAL A 163 1.76 -11.81 4.06
C VAL A 163 2.60 -12.54 5.12
N THR A 164 2.80 -13.86 5.00
CA THR A 164 3.64 -14.62 5.94
C THR A 164 5.10 -14.20 5.87
N ARG A 165 5.63 -13.96 4.68
CA ARG A 165 6.99 -13.46 4.47
C ARG A 165 7.17 -12.07 5.09
N ALA A 166 6.20 -11.17 4.86
CA ALA A 166 6.22 -9.82 5.41
C ALA A 166 6.18 -9.80 6.95
N LEU A 167 5.48 -10.74 7.57
CA LEU A 167 5.47 -10.89 9.03
C LEU A 167 6.86 -11.22 9.59
N GLY A 168 7.66 -12.01 8.86
CA GLY A 168 9.05 -12.32 9.21
C GLY A 168 10.08 -11.24 8.85
N ALA A 169 9.70 -10.26 8.02
CA ALA A 169 10.58 -9.21 7.48
C ALA A 169 10.09 -7.81 7.86
N THR A 170 9.66 -7.63 9.10
CA THR A 170 9.20 -6.33 9.59
C THR A 170 10.36 -5.34 9.77
N ARG A 171 10.06 -4.05 9.62
CA ARG A 171 11.00 -2.93 9.77
C ARG A 171 10.42 -1.81 10.63
N ASP A 172 11.17 -0.77 10.86
CA ASP A 172 10.66 0.50 11.38
C ASP A 172 9.97 1.32 10.27
N ILE A 173 9.24 2.36 10.68
CA ILE A 173 8.65 3.33 9.76
C ILE A 173 9.78 4.11 9.08
N ASP A 174 9.73 4.20 7.78
CA ASP A 174 10.64 4.97 6.94
C ASP A 174 10.26 6.46 6.98
N THR A 175 10.99 7.24 7.75
CA THR A 175 10.72 8.68 7.95
C THR A 175 10.95 9.47 6.67
N ASP A 176 11.87 9.08 5.79
CA ASP A 176 12.14 9.78 4.54
C ASP A 176 10.94 9.67 3.59
N ARG A 177 10.28 8.51 3.56
CA ARG A 177 9.02 8.32 2.82
C ARG A 177 7.86 9.13 3.42
N VAL A 178 7.80 9.24 4.76
CA VAL A 178 6.82 10.08 5.45
C VAL A 178 7.03 11.54 5.06
N ASP A 179 8.26 12.04 5.15
CA ASP A 179 8.60 13.42 4.79
C ASP A 179 8.30 13.74 3.33
N ALA A 180 8.53 12.78 2.43
CA ALA A 180 8.18 12.92 1.02
C ALA A 180 6.67 13.05 0.80
N GLN A 181 5.85 12.31 1.54
CA GLN A 181 4.39 12.43 1.48
C GLN A 181 3.92 13.73 2.12
N GLU A 182 4.46 14.11 3.28
CA GLU A 182 4.14 15.35 3.98
C GLU A 182 4.46 16.58 3.13
N THR A 183 5.66 16.61 2.54
CA THR A 183 6.07 17.65 1.59
C THR A 183 5.09 17.78 0.43
N ARG A 184 4.69 16.66 -0.18
CA ARG A 184 3.68 16.65 -1.24
C ARG A 184 2.35 17.21 -0.76
N ARG A 185 1.89 16.80 0.43
CA ARG A 185 0.61 17.24 1.00
C ARG A 185 0.60 18.74 1.27
N ILE A 186 1.72 19.25 1.82
CA ILE A 186 1.92 20.68 2.08
C ILE A 186 1.94 21.46 0.76
N LEU A 187 2.70 21.01 -0.23
CA LEU A 187 2.76 21.64 -1.54
C LEU A 187 1.39 21.72 -2.21
N ASP A 188 0.62 20.63 -2.19
CA ASP A 188 -0.75 20.62 -2.74
C ASP A 188 -1.67 21.63 -2.01
N ARG A 189 -1.49 21.81 -0.68
CA ARG A 189 -2.20 22.81 0.10
C ARG A 189 -1.81 24.22 -0.31
N LEU A 190 -0.53 24.53 -0.38
CA LEU A 190 -0.02 25.86 -0.73
C LEU A 190 -0.46 26.26 -2.14
N VAL A 191 -0.22 25.41 -3.13
CA VAL A 191 -0.61 25.65 -4.53
C VAL A 191 -2.12 25.82 -4.66
N GLY A 192 -2.91 24.95 -4.04
CA GLY A 192 -4.37 25.01 -4.10
C GLY A 192 -4.92 26.30 -3.52
N TYR A 193 -4.41 26.73 -2.37
CA TYR A 193 -4.90 27.93 -1.67
C TYR A 193 -4.44 29.25 -2.30
N GLU A 194 -3.30 29.24 -3.00
CA GLU A 194 -2.82 30.43 -3.71
C GLU A 194 -3.48 30.61 -5.08
N ILE A 195 -3.66 29.53 -5.83
CA ILE A 195 -4.12 29.59 -7.22
C ILE A 195 -5.66 29.57 -7.32
N SER A 196 -6.37 28.82 -6.48
CA SER A 196 -7.84 28.76 -6.55
C SER A 196 -8.53 30.15 -6.47
N PRO A 197 -8.11 31.10 -5.61
CA PRO A 197 -8.67 32.43 -5.59
C PRO A 197 -8.45 33.23 -6.89
N VAL A 198 -7.36 32.95 -7.62
CA VAL A 198 -7.13 33.56 -8.93
C VAL A 198 -8.14 33.06 -9.95
N LEU A 199 -8.42 31.75 -9.94
CA LEU A 199 -9.46 31.17 -10.79
C LEU A 199 -10.85 31.72 -10.46
N TRP A 200 -11.17 31.94 -9.18
CA TRP A 200 -12.46 32.52 -8.78
C TRP A 200 -12.64 33.94 -9.30
N ARG A 201 -11.59 34.72 -9.30
CA ARG A 201 -11.63 36.14 -9.79
C ARG A 201 -11.61 36.25 -11.31
N LYS A 202 -10.92 35.35 -11.99
CA LYS A 202 -10.68 35.46 -13.44
C LYS A 202 -11.58 34.59 -14.30
N VAL A 203 -12.11 33.47 -13.74
CA VAL A 203 -12.92 32.52 -14.48
C VAL A 203 -14.30 32.40 -13.86
N ARG A 204 -14.42 31.73 -12.71
CA ARG A 204 -15.69 31.47 -12.03
C ARG A 204 -15.45 31.03 -10.59
N ALA A 205 -16.36 31.44 -9.68
CA ALA A 205 -16.36 30.94 -8.31
C ALA A 205 -16.55 29.42 -8.24
N GLY A 206 -15.98 28.78 -7.22
CA GLY A 206 -16.10 27.34 -6.96
C GLY A 206 -15.15 26.44 -7.76
N LEU A 207 -14.29 27.00 -8.62
CA LEU A 207 -13.23 26.23 -9.25
C LEU A 207 -12.10 25.96 -8.26
N SER A 208 -11.42 24.81 -8.40
CA SER A 208 -10.22 24.50 -7.63
C SER A 208 -9.02 24.33 -8.55
N ALA A 209 -7.87 24.79 -8.09
CA ALA A 209 -6.59 24.48 -8.71
C ALA A 209 -5.94 23.33 -7.97
N GLY A 210 -5.34 22.41 -8.70
CA GLY A 210 -4.62 21.30 -8.14
C GLY A 210 -3.57 20.80 -9.11
N ARG A 211 -2.43 20.41 -8.57
CA ARG A 211 -1.29 19.92 -9.34
C ARG A 211 -1.68 18.68 -10.16
N VAL A 212 -2.35 17.71 -9.53
CA VAL A 212 -2.80 16.49 -10.19
C VAL A 212 -3.90 16.80 -11.23
N GLN A 213 -4.88 17.64 -10.88
CA GLN A 213 -5.97 18.04 -11.78
C GLN A 213 -5.43 18.64 -13.09
N SER A 214 -4.45 19.54 -13.00
CA SER A 214 -3.87 20.20 -14.18
C SER A 214 -3.21 19.20 -15.12
N VAL A 215 -2.41 18.27 -14.59
CA VAL A 215 -1.73 17.24 -15.38
C VAL A 215 -2.73 16.24 -15.98
N ALA A 216 -3.67 15.75 -15.19
CA ALA A 216 -4.69 14.79 -15.67
C ALA A 216 -5.55 15.41 -16.79
N THR A 217 -6.01 16.66 -16.61
CA THR A 217 -6.78 17.37 -17.63
C THR A 217 -5.97 17.55 -18.91
N ARG A 218 -4.70 17.91 -18.79
CA ARG A 218 -3.81 18.05 -19.94
C ARG A 218 -3.66 16.75 -20.73
N LEU A 219 -3.40 15.64 -20.04
CA LEU A 219 -3.27 14.32 -20.65
C LEU A 219 -4.55 13.91 -21.41
N VAL A 220 -5.72 14.12 -20.81
CA VAL A 220 -7.01 13.83 -21.44
C VAL A 220 -7.21 14.71 -22.69
N VAL A 221 -6.93 16.01 -22.59
CA VAL A 221 -7.09 16.93 -23.74
C VAL A 221 -6.10 16.61 -24.86
N GLU A 222 -4.85 16.30 -24.56
CA GLU A 222 -3.85 15.91 -25.54
C GLU A 222 -4.26 14.62 -26.25
N ARG A 223 -4.71 13.61 -25.49
CA ARG A 223 -5.19 12.35 -26.07
C ARG A 223 -6.44 12.54 -26.95
N GLU A 224 -7.36 13.39 -26.52
CA GLU A 224 -8.55 13.68 -27.32
C GLU A 224 -8.19 14.41 -28.63
N ARG A 225 -7.22 15.32 -28.61
CA ARG A 225 -6.70 15.96 -29.83
C ARG A 225 -6.09 14.96 -30.78
N GLU A 226 -5.28 14.02 -30.27
CA GLU A 226 -4.75 12.91 -31.07
C GLU A 226 -5.86 12.07 -31.70
N ARG A 227 -6.90 11.73 -30.89
CA ARG A 227 -8.06 10.99 -31.39
C ARG A 227 -8.79 11.73 -32.51
N MET A 228 -8.99 13.04 -32.34
CA MET A 228 -9.66 13.87 -33.37
C MET A 228 -8.81 14.03 -34.65
N ALA A 229 -7.49 14.04 -34.50
CA ALA A 229 -6.58 14.14 -35.64
C ALA A 229 -6.29 12.79 -36.32
N PHE A 230 -6.72 11.68 -35.71
CA PHE A 230 -6.46 10.34 -36.24
C PHE A 230 -7.21 10.12 -37.57
N VAL A 231 -6.45 9.75 -38.57
CA VAL A 231 -6.97 9.34 -39.89
C VAL A 231 -6.85 7.81 -39.97
N ALA A 232 -7.99 7.14 -40.11
CA ALA A 232 -7.98 5.70 -40.30
C ALA A 232 -7.30 5.32 -41.63
N ALA A 233 -6.32 4.45 -41.55
CA ALA A 233 -5.62 3.91 -42.70
C ALA A 233 -5.62 2.38 -42.66
N GLY A 234 -5.78 1.77 -43.82
CA GLY A 234 -5.63 0.32 -43.94
C GLY A 234 -4.15 -0.05 -43.95
N TYR A 235 -3.82 -1.16 -43.32
CA TYR A 235 -2.48 -1.74 -43.39
C TYR A 235 -2.53 -3.25 -43.58
N TRP A 236 -1.45 -3.80 -44.09
CA TRP A 236 -1.31 -5.23 -44.25
C TRP A 236 -0.40 -5.78 -43.15
N GLY A 237 -0.86 -6.81 -42.41
CA GLY A 237 -0.02 -7.59 -41.55
C GLY A 237 0.48 -8.83 -42.30
N VAL A 238 1.79 -9.08 -42.29
CA VAL A 238 2.37 -10.30 -42.84
C VAL A 238 2.83 -11.18 -41.70
N GLU A 239 2.30 -12.40 -41.64
CA GLU A 239 2.67 -13.41 -40.67
C GLU A 239 3.11 -14.68 -41.42
N ALA A 240 4.28 -15.17 -41.10
CA ALA A 240 4.83 -16.37 -41.71
C ALA A 240 4.99 -17.47 -40.65
N ARG A 241 4.53 -18.67 -40.94
CA ARG A 241 4.86 -19.88 -40.19
C ARG A 241 6.09 -20.51 -40.80
N LEU A 242 7.13 -20.62 -40.02
CA LEU A 242 8.42 -21.14 -40.44
C LEU A 242 8.69 -22.42 -39.62
N ALA A 243 9.40 -23.36 -40.25
CA ALA A 243 9.97 -24.50 -39.57
C ALA A 243 11.50 -24.48 -39.75
N ALA A 244 12.24 -24.78 -38.70
CA ALA A 244 13.68 -24.93 -38.81
C ALA A 244 13.96 -26.12 -39.72
N GLY A 245 14.72 -25.87 -40.83
CA GLY A 245 15.15 -26.91 -41.72
C GLY A 245 16.10 -27.87 -41.01
N VAL A 246 15.95 -29.17 -41.24
CA VAL A 246 16.99 -30.15 -40.89
C VAL A 246 18.12 -29.95 -41.91
N ASP A 247 19.30 -29.59 -41.44
CA ASP A 247 20.50 -29.48 -42.27
C ASP A 247 20.78 -30.79 -42.98
N GLY A 248 20.71 -30.77 -44.29
CA GLY A 248 21.19 -31.93 -45.06
C GLY A 248 20.52 -32.21 -46.39
N ALA A 249 20.17 -31.20 -47.21
CA ALA A 249 20.02 -31.44 -48.67
C ALA A 249 20.14 -30.12 -49.40
N GLY A 250 21.08 -30.09 -50.37
CA GLY A 250 21.52 -28.93 -51.09
C GLY A 250 20.40 -28.11 -51.72
N ALA A 251 20.66 -26.80 -51.72
CA ALA A 251 19.88 -25.82 -52.44
C ALA A 251 19.79 -26.13 -53.93
N ALA A 252 18.61 -26.49 -54.38
CA ALA A 252 18.25 -26.45 -55.80
C ALA A 252 16.93 -25.67 -55.89
N GLY A 253 17.02 -24.48 -56.47
CA GLY A 253 16.01 -23.76 -57.23
C GLY A 253 14.61 -23.69 -56.61
N ALA A 254 14.31 -22.61 -55.86
CA ALA A 254 12.93 -22.25 -55.61
C ALA A 254 12.45 -21.32 -56.73
N ASP A 255 11.77 -21.90 -57.69
CA ASP A 255 10.91 -21.18 -58.58
C ASP A 255 9.70 -20.65 -57.77
N ALA A 256 9.49 -19.33 -57.91
CA ALA A 256 8.38 -18.64 -57.26
C ALA A 256 7.07 -19.12 -57.87
N ALA A 257 6.30 -19.89 -57.13
CA ALA A 257 4.92 -20.18 -57.47
C ALA A 257 3.98 -19.32 -56.64
N ASP A 258 3.39 -18.40 -57.34
CA ASP A 258 2.12 -17.74 -57.20
C ASP A 258 1.13 -18.46 -56.27
N GLY A 259 0.62 -17.73 -55.27
CA GLY A 259 -0.43 -18.26 -54.38
C GLY A 259 -0.73 -17.36 -53.21
N VAL A 260 -1.06 -16.11 -53.45
CA VAL A 260 -1.62 -15.22 -52.43
C VAL A 260 -3.11 -15.54 -52.28
N ALA A 261 -3.48 -16.38 -51.34
CA ALA A 261 -4.86 -16.47 -50.86
C ALA A 261 -5.08 -15.40 -49.82
N GLY A 262 -5.52 -14.23 -50.23
CA GLY A 262 -5.96 -13.17 -49.34
C GLY A 262 -7.34 -13.49 -48.75
N THR A 263 -7.42 -13.82 -47.49
CA THR A 263 -8.69 -13.73 -46.75
C THR A 263 -8.75 -12.34 -46.13
N ALA A 264 -9.60 -11.49 -46.74
CA ALA A 264 -10.01 -10.22 -46.20
C ALA A 264 -10.98 -10.49 -45.04
N GLY A 265 -10.50 -10.45 -43.80
CA GLY A 265 -11.30 -10.40 -42.60
C GLY A 265 -11.27 -8.98 -42.03
N ALA A 266 -12.32 -8.21 -42.29
CA ALA A 266 -12.52 -6.91 -41.67
C ALA A 266 -13.10 -7.12 -40.27
N ASP A 267 -12.26 -7.22 -39.27
CA ASP A 267 -12.68 -7.01 -37.87
C ASP A 267 -11.83 -5.87 -37.30
N ALA A 268 -12.52 -4.72 -37.17
CA ALA A 268 -11.98 -3.54 -36.54
C ALA A 268 -11.85 -3.79 -35.04
N VAL A 269 -10.68 -4.19 -34.56
CA VAL A 269 -10.32 -4.16 -33.16
C VAL A 269 -9.54 -2.88 -32.88
N THR A 270 -10.24 -1.92 -32.29
CA THR A 270 -9.65 -0.73 -31.67
C THR A 270 -8.98 -1.14 -30.37
N GLY A 271 -7.65 -1.28 -30.37
CA GLY A 271 -6.83 -1.43 -29.17
C GLY A 271 -5.61 -0.52 -29.26
N PRO A 272 -5.11 0.03 -28.14
CA PRO A 272 -4.02 0.99 -28.15
C PRO A 272 -2.70 0.35 -28.59
N ALA A 273 -2.04 1.02 -29.51
CA ALA A 273 -0.69 0.69 -29.93
C ALA A 273 0.31 0.89 -28.77
N GLY A 274 1.02 -0.17 -28.41
CA GLY A 274 2.11 -0.09 -27.45
C GLY A 274 2.42 -1.42 -26.79
N ALA A 275 3.00 -2.36 -27.55
CA ALA A 275 3.73 -3.46 -26.93
C ALA A 275 4.92 -3.78 -27.82
N ASP A 276 6.08 -3.44 -27.31
CA ASP A 276 7.38 -3.84 -27.84
C ASP A 276 7.51 -5.36 -27.72
N ALA A 277 7.31 -6.07 -28.83
CA ALA A 277 7.59 -7.50 -28.90
C ALA A 277 8.97 -7.69 -29.49
N THR A 278 10.00 -7.69 -28.66
CA THR A 278 11.31 -8.21 -29.03
C THR A 278 11.18 -9.71 -29.26
N ALA A 279 11.41 -10.16 -30.49
CA ALA A 279 11.50 -11.57 -30.84
C ALA A 279 12.70 -12.19 -30.12
N GLY A 280 12.46 -12.87 -29.01
CA GLY A 280 13.41 -13.78 -28.37
C GLY A 280 13.47 -15.10 -29.13
N ALA A 281 14.45 -15.27 -29.98
CA ALA A 281 14.79 -16.56 -30.53
C ALA A 281 15.54 -17.38 -29.47
N ALA A 282 14.85 -18.31 -28.83
CA ALA A 282 15.46 -19.36 -28.01
C ALA A 282 14.98 -20.71 -28.55
N GLY A 283 15.72 -21.29 -29.45
CA GLY A 283 15.56 -22.65 -29.92
C GLY A 283 16.88 -23.39 -29.78
N ALA A 284 17.09 -24.10 -28.67
CA ALA A 284 18.16 -25.08 -28.58
C ALA A 284 17.76 -26.33 -29.36
N ALA A 285 18.51 -26.67 -30.39
CA ALA A 285 18.37 -27.92 -31.13
C ALA A 285 18.88 -29.07 -30.26
N GLY A 286 18.02 -30.04 -29.95
CA GLY A 286 18.40 -31.36 -29.38
C GLY A 286 18.88 -32.28 -30.49
N PRO A 287 19.65 -33.35 -30.16
CA PRO A 287 20.35 -34.20 -31.13
C PRO A 287 19.51 -35.31 -31.80
N ASP A 288 18.21 -35.24 -31.78
CA ASP A 288 17.38 -36.26 -32.42
C ASP A 288 16.58 -35.64 -33.56
N GLY A 289 16.86 -36.15 -34.81
CA GLY A 289 16.34 -35.70 -36.08
C GLY A 289 14.83 -35.68 -36.27
N ALA A 290 14.14 -34.95 -35.45
CA ALA A 290 12.71 -34.65 -35.56
C ALA A 290 12.53 -33.28 -36.25
N ALA A 291 11.57 -33.18 -37.16
CA ALA A 291 11.17 -31.96 -37.85
C ALA A 291 11.09 -30.81 -36.85
N GLY A 292 11.80 -29.73 -37.09
CA GLY A 292 11.95 -28.60 -36.18
C GLY A 292 10.59 -28.02 -35.76
N THR A 293 10.50 -27.57 -34.51
CA THR A 293 9.28 -26.98 -33.98
C THR A 293 8.88 -25.75 -34.81
N PRO A 294 7.64 -25.69 -35.34
CA PRO A 294 7.20 -24.54 -36.09
C PRO A 294 7.14 -23.28 -35.23
N PHE A 295 7.57 -22.17 -35.75
CA PHE A 295 7.47 -20.87 -35.11
C PHE A 295 6.80 -19.85 -36.02
N THR A 296 6.20 -18.84 -35.45
CA THR A 296 5.52 -17.76 -36.16
C THR A 296 6.41 -16.52 -36.15
N ALA A 297 6.64 -15.94 -37.30
CA ALA A 297 7.32 -14.66 -37.44
C ALA A 297 6.35 -13.61 -38.01
N ARG A 298 6.45 -12.40 -37.49
CA ARG A 298 5.66 -11.26 -37.94
C ARG A 298 6.58 -10.20 -38.53
N LEU A 299 6.22 -9.68 -39.70
CA LEU A 299 6.98 -8.60 -40.32
C LEU A 299 6.78 -7.31 -39.50
N THR A 300 7.87 -6.74 -39.00
CA THR A 300 7.83 -5.51 -38.19
C THR A 300 8.50 -4.32 -38.89
N SER A 301 9.38 -4.61 -39.87
CA SER A 301 10.02 -3.57 -40.68
C SER A 301 10.42 -4.13 -42.04
N LEU A 302 10.39 -3.26 -43.03
CA LEU A 302 10.90 -3.51 -44.38
C LEU A 302 11.93 -2.41 -44.69
N ASP A 303 13.14 -2.80 -45.11
CA ASP A 303 14.26 -1.87 -45.41
C ASP A 303 14.53 -0.86 -44.28
N GLY A 304 14.43 -1.31 -43.00
CA GLY A 304 14.67 -0.47 -41.84
C GLY A 304 13.54 0.52 -41.55
N ARG A 305 12.46 0.51 -42.31
CA ARG A 305 11.25 1.29 -42.02
C ARG A 305 10.22 0.39 -41.34
N ARG A 306 9.67 0.88 -40.25
CA ARG A 306 8.58 0.18 -39.52
C ARG A 306 7.37 0.04 -40.45
N VAL A 307 6.84 -1.17 -40.57
CA VAL A 307 5.62 -1.47 -41.36
C VAL A 307 4.43 -1.37 -40.44
#